data_fdbdeef0db5fd56e905c595aaf3552e7
#
_entry.id   fdbdeef0db5fd56e905c595aaf3552e7
#
_cell.length_a   1.000
_cell.length_b   1.000
_cell.length_c   1.000
_cell.angle_alpha   90.00
_cell.angle_beta   90.00
_cell.angle_gamma   90.00
#
_symmetry.space_group_name_H-M   'P 1'
#
loop_
_entity.id
_entity.type
_entity.pdbx_description
1 polymer ?
#
loop_
_entity_poly.entity_id
_entity_poly.type
_entity_poly.pdbx_seq_one_letter_code
_entity_poly.pdbx_strand_id
1 'polypeptide(L)'
;MFSTPPPTPVHKSPYVVSAEEAIEEIRAGRMIILMDDEDRENEGDLCMAAEKVTPEAINFMAAHGRGLICLPMAEEQIDALGLPMMVAKNTAPLGTAFTVSIDARGVTHGVTAEDRATTILAAVKDGVRPEDFIVPGHIFPLRARRGGVLVRTGQTEGSVDLSRLADLKPAGVICEIMRDDGTMARLADLEEFSVKHGIKIATIADLIQYRLKHDSLVHRVAEARLPTRAGGDFIAHVYTSDVDEEEHIVLVKGEISPDEPVLVRAHAEYLPGDVFSYAQSNTSALLRQSMELIAAEGKGVILYLRQEGQGSYAFRGNGRAGKRYPHESRRPSTSPGSQIRDFRDYGIGAQILRDIGVRKMRLLTNYPRRLVSLPGYDLEIVECVPLNAVEAEKPSTPTKKSLRSRSA
;
A
#
# COMPACT_ATOMS: atom_id res chain seq x y z
N MET A 1 37.31 4.47 0.24
CA MET A 1 36.70 3.37 0.97
C MET A 1 36.00 3.95 2.20
N PHE A 2 34.72 4.25 2.11
CA PHE A 2 33.91 4.58 3.28
C PHE A 2 32.88 3.47 3.43
N SER A 3 33.19 2.54 4.31
CA SER A 3 32.24 1.52 4.74
C SER A 3 31.27 2.20 5.72
N THR A 4 30.07 2.53 5.24
CA THR A 4 28.97 2.84 6.12
C THR A 4 28.53 1.55 6.81
N PRO A 5 28.33 1.56 8.14
CA PRO A 5 27.84 0.39 8.85
C PRO A 5 26.47 -0.03 8.28
N PRO A 6 26.13 -1.31 8.35
CA PRO A 6 24.79 -1.77 7.96
C PRO A 6 23.74 -1.03 8.80
N PRO A 7 22.53 -0.78 8.26
CA PRO A 7 21.47 -0.19 9.05
C PRO A 7 21.27 -1.05 10.28
N THR A 8 21.27 -0.39 11.45
CA THR A 8 20.93 -1.02 12.72
C THR A 8 19.60 -1.75 12.52
N PRO A 9 19.49 -3.05 12.86
CA PRO A 9 18.20 -3.71 12.84
C PRO A 9 17.28 -2.90 13.75
N VAL A 10 16.11 -2.51 13.24
CA VAL A 10 15.01 -2.03 14.08
C VAL A 10 14.92 -3.05 15.21
N HIS A 11 15.07 -2.60 16.45
CA HIS A 11 14.99 -3.47 17.61
C HIS A 11 13.68 -4.25 17.53
N LYS A 12 13.75 -5.49 17.02
CA LYS A 12 12.60 -6.38 17.08
C LYS A 12 12.45 -6.78 18.53
N SER A 13 11.41 -6.28 19.16
CA SER A 13 10.96 -6.81 20.43
C SER A 13 10.89 -8.34 20.33
N PRO A 14 11.39 -9.09 21.31
CA PRO A 14 11.31 -10.55 21.28
C PRO A 14 9.88 -11.09 21.31
N TYR A 15 8.90 -10.23 21.53
CA TYR A 15 7.46 -10.56 21.54
C TYR A 15 6.76 -10.31 20.22
N VAL A 16 7.43 -9.62 19.27
CA VAL A 16 6.91 -9.39 17.91
C VAL A 16 7.28 -10.57 17.05
N VAL A 17 6.26 -11.26 16.55
CA VAL A 17 6.39 -12.43 15.67
C VAL A 17 6.35 -12.04 14.20
N SER A 18 6.75 -12.97 13.32
CA SER A 18 6.65 -12.76 11.87
C SER A 18 5.19 -12.80 11.40
N ALA A 19 4.95 -12.29 10.18
CA ALA A 19 3.62 -12.35 9.57
C ALA A 19 3.15 -13.80 9.38
N GLU A 20 4.06 -14.72 9.01
CA GLU A 20 3.77 -16.15 8.86
C GLU A 20 3.27 -16.75 10.19
N GLU A 21 3.94 -16.43 11.28
CA GLU A 21 3.56 -16.94 12.60
C GLU A 21 2.22 -16.32 13.06
N ALA A 22 1.97 -15.05 12.77
CA ALA A 22 0.69 -14.40 13.04
C ALA A 22 -0.46 -15.05 12.25
N ILE A 23 -0.24 -15.39 10.97
CA ILE A 23 -1.20 -16.10 10.12
C ILE A 23 -1.55 -17.47 10.72
N GLU A 24 -0.56 -18.21 11.23
CA GLU A 24 -0.79 -19.51 11.89
C GLU A 24 -1.58 -19.37 13.19
N GLU A 25 -1.34 -18.32 13.98
CA GLU A 25 -2.15 -18.04 15.18
C GLU A 25 -3.62 -17.80 14.80
N ILE A 26 -3.85 -16.96 13.80
CA ILE A 26 -5.21 -16.64 13.31
C ILE A 26 -5.88 -17.90 12.74
N ARG A 27 -5.16 -18.72 11.94
CA ARG A 27 -5.67 -19.98 11.39
C ARG A 27 -6.11 -20.96 12.49
N ALA A 28 -5.33 -21.02 13.55
CA ALA A 28 -5.64 -21.85 14.72
C ALA A 28 -6.77 -21.29 15.62
N GLY A 29 -7.34 -20.12 15.27
CA GLY A 29 -8.38 -19.48 16.06
C GLY A 29 -7.85 -18.78 17.32
N ARG A 30 -6.55 -18.54 17.41
CA ARG A 30 -5.96 -17.82 18.52
C ARG A 30 -5.93 -16.32 18.26
N MET A 31 -6.03 -15.56 19.34
CA MET A 31 -5.96 -14.11 19.34
C MET A 31 -4.52 -13.64 19.26
N ILE A 32 -4.27 -12.56 18.53
CA ILE A 32 -3.01 -11.83 18.51
C ILE A 32 -3.23 -10.36 18.88
N ILE A 33 -2.16 -9.64 19.14
CA ILE A 33 -2.14 -8.17 19.17
C ILE A 33 -1.66 -7.72 17.81
N LEU A 34 -2.47 -6.94 17.09
CA LEU A 34 -2.09 -6.36 15.81
C LEU A 34 -1.78 -4.88 16.01
N MET A 35 -0.51 -4.51 15.81
CA MET A 35 -0.01 -3.16 16.06
C MET A 35 0.24 -2.42 14.74
N ASP A 36 -0.19 -1.16 14.67
CA ASP A 36 0.11 -0.27 13.56
C ASP A 36 1.40 0.54 13.77
N ASP A 37 1.71 1.41 12.81
CA ASP A 37 2.96 2.19 12.79
C ASP A 37 2.94 3.30 13.86
N GLU A 38 4.13 3.62 14.44
CA GLU A 38 4.32 4.69 15.42
C GLU A 38 3.86 6.06 14.90
N ASP A 39 3.98 6.27 13.61
CA ASP A 39 3.61 7.52 12.94
C ASP A 39 2.11 7.57 12.54
N ARG A 40 1.32 6.50 12.79
CA ARG A 40 -0.13 6.46 12.52
C ARG A 40 -0.93 6.66 13.83
N GLU A 41 -1.42 5.61 14.45
CA GLU A 41 -2.11 5.62 15.75
C GLU A 41 -1.17 5.20 16.87
N ASN A 42 -0.19 4.36 16.53
CA ASN A 42 0.75 3.72 17.45
C ASN A 42 -0.03 2.95 18.54
N GLU A 43 -1.02 2.16 18.12
CA GLU A 43 -1.94 1.43 18.97
C GLU A 43 -1.90 -0.07 18.64
N GLY A 44 -2.31 -0.89 19.58
CA GLY A 44 -2.44 -2.32 19.41
C GLY A 44 -3.88 -2.76 19.68
N ASP A 45 -4.41 -3.55 18.75
CA ASP A 45 -5.73 -4.17 18.88
C ASP A 45 -5.60 -5.66 19.16
N LEU A 46 -6.40 -6.20 20.08
CA LEU A 46 -6.70 -7.62 20.09
C LEU A 46 -7.38 -7.97 18.76
N CYS A 47 -6.87 -9.00 18.08
CA CYS A 47 -7.32 -9.37 16.75
C CYS A 47 -7.48 -10.89 16.64
N MET A 48 -8.58 -11.35 16.05
CA MET A 48 -8.79 -12.76 15.69
C MET A 48 -9.70 -12.87 14.46
N ALA A 49 -9.73 -14.04 13.82
CA ALA A 49 -10.65 -14.29 12.73
C ALA A 49 -12.11 -14.35 13.23
N ALA A 50 -13.03 -13.69 12.51
CA ALA A 50 -14.43 -13.60 12.90
C ALA A 50 -15.13 -14.98 12.95
N GLU A 51 -14.80 -15.90 12.03
CA GLU A 51 -15.40 -17.24 12.02
C GLU A 51 -14.92 -18.16 13.16
N LYS A 52 -13.88 -17.74 13.89
CA LYS A 52 -13.35 -18.47 15.06
C LYS A 52 -13.72 -17.83 16.39
N VAL A 53 -14.54 -16.77 16.38
CA VAL A 53 -14.92 -16.04 17.58
C VAL A 53 -15.73 -16.93 18.52
N THR A 54 -15.51 -16.76 19.83
CA THR A 54 -16.27 -17.42 20.90
C THR A 54 -16.76 -16.40 21.92
N PRO A 55 -17.77 -16.71 22.73
CA PRO A 55 -18.20 -15.83 23.83
C PRO A 55 -17.06 -15.48 24.80
N GLU A 56 -16.16 -16.46 25.07
CA GLU A 56 -15.00 -16.25 25.94
C GLU A 56 -14.03 -15.24 25.34
N ALA A 57 -13.79 -15.30 24.01
CA ALA A 57 -12.94 -14.34 23.30
C ALA A 57 -13.53 -12.92 23.36
N ILE A 58 -14.83 -12.77 23.12
CA ILE A 58 -15.53 -11.47 23.25
C ILE A 58 -15.45 -10.96 24.69
N ASN A 59 -15.68 -11.83 25.68
CA ASN A 59 -15.56 -11.45 27.09
C ASN A 59 -14.12 -11.03 27.43
N PHE A 60 -13.12 -11.72 26.89
CA PHE A 60 -11.72 -11.35 27.07
C PHE A 60 -11.42 -9.97 26.47
N MET A 61 -11.87 -9.70 25.24
CA MET A 61 -11.71 -8.38 24.58
C MET A 61 -12.37 -7.28 25.41
N ALA A 62 -13.59 -7.49 25.87
CA ALA A 62 -14.32 -6.52 26.68
C ALA A 62 -13.65 -6.24 28.04
N ALA A 63 -13.16 -7.30 28.71
CA ALA A 63 -12.57 -7.20 30.06
C ALA A 63 -11.14 -6.67 30.05
N HIS A 64 -10.34 -7.02 29.06
CA HIS A 64 -8.92 -6.75 29.03
C HIS A 64 -8.50 -5.76 27.93
N GLY A 65 -9.13 -5.77 26.75
CA GLY A 65 -8.92 -4.75 25.71
C GLY A 65 -9.55 -3.43 26.12
N ARG A 66 -10.85 -3.46 26.50
CA ARG A 66 -11.64 -2.30 26.93
C ARG A 66 -12.00 -1.33 25.82
N GLY A 67 -11.55 -1.57 24.60
CA GLY A 67 -11.87 -0.81 23.40
C GLY A 67 -13.25 -1.14 22.85
N LEU A 68 -13.54 -0.63 21.65
CA LEU A 68 -14.76 -0.93 20.93
C LEU A 68 -14.59 -2.23 20.15
N ILE A 69 -15.42 -3.24 20.44
CA ILE A 69 -15.41 -4.48 19.68
C ILE A 69 -16.02 -4.23 18.31
N CYS A 70 -15.18 -4.30 17.27
CA CYS A 70 -15.55 -4.06 15.89
C CYS A 70 -15.40 -5.33 15.05
N LEU A 71 -16.13 -5.37 13.92
CA LEU A 71 -16.16 -6.47 12.97
C LEU A 71 -15.69 -5.96 11.58
N PRO A 72 -14.36 -5.82 11.33
CA PRO A 72 -13.85 -5.63 9.99
C PRO A 72 -14.28 -6.74 9.04
N MET A 73 -14.80 -6.38 7.89
CA MET A 73 -15.24 -7.31 6.85
C MET A 73 -14.80 -6.82 5.48
N ALA A 74 -14.56 -7.76 4.57
CA ALA A 74 -14.33 -7.41 3.16
C ALA A 74 -15.53 -6.66 2.58
N GLU A 75 -15.26 -5.81 1.60
CA GLU A 75 -16.26 -4.94 0.95
C GLU A 75 -17.44 -5.74 0.42
N GLU A 76 -17.18 -6.88 -0.22
CA GLU A 76 -18.18 -7.76 -0.80
C GLU A 76 -19.13 -8.36 0.25
N GLN A 77 -18.63 -8.64 1.45
CA GLN A 77 -19.45 -9.14 2.55
C GLN A 77 -20.37 -8.05 3.11
N ILE A 78 -19.86 -6.82 3.26
CA ILE A 78 -20.68 -5.66 3.68
C ILE A 78 -21.78 -5.38 2.66
N ASP A 79 -21.47 -5.48 1.36
CA ASP A 79 -22.45 -5.29 0.28
C ASP A 79 -23.52 -6.40 0.29
N ALA A 80 -23.14 -7.66 0.50
CA ALA A 80 -24.05 -8.78 0.62
C ALA A 80 -25.03 -8.63 1.80
N LEU A 81 -24.58 -8.03 2.90
CA LEU A 81 -25.41 -7.70 4.06
C LEU A 81 -26.27 -6.45 3.86
N GLY A 82 -26.06 -5.70 2.78
CA GLY A 82 -26.80 -4.46 2.50
C GLY A 82 -26.62 -3.38 3.58
N LEU A 83 -25.47 -3.36 4.28
CA LEU A 83 -25.23 -2.44 5.39
C LEU A 83 -24.83 -1.06 4.86
N PRO A 84 -25.62 0.00 5.09
CA PRO A 84 -25.22 1.35 4.73
C PRO A 84 -24.11 1.86 5.65
N MET A 85 -23.32 2.80 5.14
CA MET A 85 -22.35 3.53 5.97
C MET A 85 -23.08 4.27 7.09
N MET A 86 -22.48 4.34 8.27
CA MET A 86 -23.05 5.01 9.44
C MET A 86 -23.37 6.49 9.19
N VAL A 87 -22.58 7.14 8.33
CA VAL A 87 -22.74 8.56 7.96
C VAL A 87 -22.57 8.77 6.46
N ALA A 88 -23.35 9.69 5.88
CA ALA A 88 -23.22 10.05 4.47
C ALA A 88 -21.88 10.74 4.15
N LYS A 89 -21.29 11.47 5.12
CA LYS A 89 -20.00 12.14 4.99
C LYS A 89 -19.13 11.77 6.18
N ASN A 90 -18.12 10.95 5.95
CA ASN A 90 -17.15 10.61 6.97
C ASN A 90 -16.17 11.77 7.19
N THR A 91 -16.08 12.25 8.42
CA THR A 91 -15.17 13.34 8.86
C THR A 91 -14.12 12.84 9.85
N ALA A 92 -14.05 11.52 10.12
CA ALA A 92 -13.03 10.95 10.98
C ALA A 92 -11.63 11.18 10.38
N PRO A 93 -10.64 11.59 11.18
CA PRO A 93 -9.29 11.91 10.69
C PRO A 93 -8.65 10.79 9.88
N LEU A 94 -8.86 9.54 10.30
CA LEU A 94 -8.31 8.33 9.65
C LEU A 94 -9.29 7.64 8.71
N GLY A 95 -10.49 8.21 8.55
CA GLY A 95 -11.48 7.72 7.61
C GLY A 95 -12.02 6.32 7.90
N THR A 96 -12.01 5.86 9.17
CA THR A 96 -12.52 4.53 9.54
C THR A 96 -13.96 4.36 9.07
N ALA A 97 -14.19 3.30 8.29
CA ALA A 97 -15.41 3.12 7.51
C ALA A 97 -16.47 2.33 8.29
N PHE A 98 -17.01 2.96 9.33
CA PHE A 98 -18.14 2.39 10.09
C PHE A 98 -19.39 2.26 9.24
N THR A 99 -20.03 1.09 9.29
CA THR A 99 -21.40 0.91 8.85
C THR A 99 -22.35 1.08 10.03
N VAL A 100 -23.67 1.00 9.78
CA VAL A 100 -24.63 0.88 10.89
C VAL A 100 -24.30 -0.34 11.73
N SER A 101 -24.50 -0.25 13.05
CA SER A 101 -24.31 -1.37 13.97
C SER A 101 -25.44 -2.39 13.84
N ILE A 102 -25.15 -3.65 14.16
CA ILE A 102 -26.06 -4.78 13.96
C ILE A 102 -26.17 -5.67 15.19
N ASP A 103 -27.31 -6.36 15.31
CA ASP A 103 -27.50 -7.53 16.13
C ASP A 103 -28.17 -8.65 15.32
N ALA A 104 -27.81 -9.90 15.55
CA ALA A 104 -28.48 -11.03 14.90
C ALA A 104 -29.91 -11.14 15.40
N ARG A 105 -30.85 -11.54 14.53
CA ARG A 105 -32.20 -11.86 15.00
C ARG A 105 -32.18 -13.06 15.94
N GLY A 106 -32.91 -12.93 17.06
CA GLY A 106 -33.01 -13.97 18.05
C GLY A 106 -32.08 -13.86 19.24
N VAL A 107 -31.10 -12.91 19.22
CA VAL A 107 -30.34 -12.59 20.43
C VAL A 107 -31.23 -11.85 21.45
N THR A 108 -30.93 -12.00 22.73
CA THR A 108 -31.81 -11.51 23.79
C THR A 108 -31.53 -10.07 24.19
N HIS A 109 -30.26 -9.75 24.41
CA HIS A 109 -29.83 -8.45 24.91
C HIS A 109 -28.89 -7.72 23.93
N GLY A 110 -28.32 -8.44 22.96
CA GLY A 110 -27.33 -7.93 21.99
C GLY A 110 -25.96 -7.63 22.58
N VAL A 111 -25.88 -7.09 23.79
CA VAL A 111 -24.66 -6.58 24.44
C VAL A 111 -23.82 -7.66 25.14
N THR A 112 -24.42 -8.82 25.50
CA THR A 112 -23.68 -9.88 26.18
C THR A 112 -22.58 -10.46 25.29
N ALA A 113 -21.57 -11.08 25.89
CA ALA A 113 -20.49 -11.72 25.12
C ALA A 113 -21.05 -12.82 24.19
N GLU A 114 -22.02 -13.57 24.64
CA GLU A 114 -22.70 -14.62 23.86
C GLU A 114 -23.50 -14.03 22.69
N ASP A 115 -24.31 -12.98 22.92
CA ASP A 115 -25.10 -12.34 21.86
C ASP A 115 -24.22 -11.68 20.81
N ARG A 116 -23.12 -11.04 21.24
CA ARG A 116 -22.13 -10.44 20.32
C ARG A 116 -21.40 -11.49 19.50
N ALA A 117 -20.95 -12.59 20.12
CA ALA A 117 -20.33 -13.70 19.39
C ALA A 117 -21.31 -14.33 18.38
N THR A 118 -22.57 -14.53 18.79
CA THR A 118 -23.64 -15.03 17.92
C THR A 118 -23.87 -14.11 16.73
N THR A 119 -23.91 -12.79 16.95
CA THR A 119 -24.06 -11.79 15.88
C THR A 119 -22.91 -11.83 14.90
N ILE A 120 -21.65 -11.89 15.39
CA ILE A 120 -20.45 -11.96 14.56
C ILE A 120 -20.46 -13.23 13.70
N LEU A 121 -20.71 -14.41 14.32
CA LEU A 121 -20.78 -15.68 13.60
C LEU A 121 -21.89 -15.70 12.54
N ALA A 122 -23.04 -15.10 12.85
CA ALA A 122 -24.13 -14.95 11.88
C ALA A 122 -23.70 -14.08 10.69
N ALA A 123 -22.98 -12.98 10.93
CA ALA A 123 -22.58 -12.03 9.89
C ALA A 123 -21.60 -12.62 8.88
N VAL A 124 -20.77 -13.60 9.28
CA VAL A 124 -19.79 -14.24 8.38
C VAL A 124 -20.24 -15.58 7.82
N LYS A 125 -21.48 -16.00 8.11
CA LYS A 125 -22.05 -17.26 7.64
C LYS A 125 -22.34 -17.20 6.14
N ASP A 126 -22.16 -18.32 5.43
CA ASP A 126 -22.56 -18.44 4.04
C ASP A 126 -24.07 -18.32 3.86
N GLY A 127 -24.49 -17.57 2.83
CA GLY A 127 -25.91 -17.36 2.52
C GLY A 127 -26.65 -16.46 3.50
N VAL A 128 -25.92 -15.69 4.31
CA VAL A 128 -26.49 -14.66 5.20
C VAL A 128 -27.25 -13.60 4.41
N ARG A 129 -28.33 -13.07 4.97
CA ARG A 129 -29.18 -12.07 4.34
C ARG A 129 -29.36 -10.85 5.24
N PRO A 130 -29.65 -9.66 4.67
CA PRO A 130 -29.94 -8.46 5.46
C PRO A 130 -31.02 -8.66 6.53
N GLU A 131 -32.05 -9.46 6.21
CA GLU A 131 -33.19 -9.75 7.10
C GLU A 131 -32.81 -10.56 8.35
N ASP A 132 -31.62 -11.17 8.36
CA ASP A 132 -31.13 -11.94 9.50
C ASP A 132 -30.63 -11.03 10.64
N PHE A 133 -30.60 -9.70 10.41
CA PHE A 133 -30.12 -8.71 11.39
C PHE A 133 -31.17 -7.68 11.78
N ILE A 134 -30.92 -7.07 12.93
CA ILE A 134 -31.59 -5.90 13.47
C ILE A 134 -30.58 -4.74 13.43
N VAL A 135 -31.04 -3.58 13.03
CA VAL A 135 -30.24 -2.34 13.02
C VAL A 135 -31.01 -1.24 13.76
N PRO A 136 -30.37 -0.45 14.63
CA PRO A 136 -28.99 -0.59 15.12
C PRO A 136 -28.83 -1.76 16.10
N GLY A 137 -27.57 -2.14 16.38
CA GLY A 137 -27.24 -3.21 17.33
C GLY A 137 -25.95 -2.92 18.10
N HIS A 138 -25.29 -3.97 18.62
CA HIS A 138 -24.13 -3.86 19.50
C HIS A 138 -22.82 -4.34 18.88
N ILE A 139 -22.81 -4.81 17.62
CA ILE A 139 -21.62 -5.07 16.84
C ILE A 139 -21.49 -4.01 15.76
N PHE A 140 -20.26 -3.53 15.55
CA PHE A 140 -19.91 -2.43 14.65
C PHE A 140 -19.13 -2.97 13.45
N PRO A 141 -19.80 -3.30 12.31
CA PRO A 141 -19.08 -3.71 11.11
C PRO A 141 -18.28 -2.54 10.53
N LEU A 142 -17.05 -2.84 10.10
CA LEU A 142 -16.15 -1.91 9.42
C LEU A 142 -15.91 -2.41 8.00
N ARG A 143 -16.13 -1.53 7.02
CA ARG A 143 -15.86 -1.84 5.62
C ARG A 143 -14.36 -1.70 5.33
N ALA A 144 -13.64 -2.81 5.21
CA ALA A 144 -12.24 -2.81 4.84
C ALA A 144 -12.06 -2.35 3.38
N ARG A 145 -10.96 -1.65 3.10
CA ARG A 145 -10.62 -1.23 1.74
C ARG A 145 -10.20 -2.44 0.91
N ARG A 146 -10.67 -2.50 -0.34
CA ARG A 146 -10.12 -3.42 -1.34
C ARG A 146 -8.61 -3.19 -1.45
N GLY A 147 -7.82 -4.28 -1.56
CA GLY A 147 -6.35 -4.21 -1.49
C GLY A 147 -5.78 -4.26 -0.07
N GLY A 148 -6.62 -4.14 0.98
CA GLY A 148 -6.24 -4.38 2.38
C GLY A 148 -5.17 -3.42 2.90
N VAL A 149 -4.21 -3.95 3.69
CA VAL A 149 -3.12 -3.14 4.29
C VAL A 149 -2.24 -2.42 3.27
N LEU A 150 -2.24 -2.85 2.01
CA LEU A 150 -1.49 -2.20 0.93
C LEU A 150 -2.14 -0.89 0.47
N VAL A 151 -3.41 -0.69 0.76
CA VAL A 151 -4.17 0.54 0.45
C VAL A 151 -4.36 1.39 1.70
N ARG A 152 -4.72 0.77 2.83
CA ARG A 152 -4.89 1.46 4.12
C ARG A 152 -4.25 0.64 5.24
N THR A 153 -3.24 1.19 5.89
CA THR A 153 -2.34 0.53 6.84
C THR A 153 -2.92 0.49 8.26
N GLY A 154 -4.19 0.10 8.39
CA GLY A 154 -4.88 0.04 9.67
C GLY A 154 -5.24 -1.39 10.10
N GLN A 155 -5.58 -1.53 11.39
CA GLN A 155 -6.00 -2.80 12.00
C GLN A 155 -7.26 -3.37 11.33
N THR A 156 -8.15 -2.50 10.81
CA THR A 156 -9.32 -2.89 10.00
C THR A 156 -8.91 -3.77 8.83
N GLU A 157 -8.03 -3.27 7.99
CA GLU A 157 -7.53 -3.99 6.81
C GLU A 157 -6.64 -5.16 7.22
N GLY A 158 -5.80 -4.98 8.23
CA GLY A 158 -4.88 -6.01 8.72
C GLY A 158 -5.61 -7.25 9.23
N SER A 159 -6.69 -7.10 9.95
CA SER A 159 -7.48 -8.24 10.47
C SER A 159 -8.18 -9.03 9.36
N VAL A 160 -8.67 -8.34 8.33
CA VAL A 160 -9.27 -8.98 7.14
C VAL A 160 -8.22 -9.72 6.32
N ASP A 161 -7.05 -9.09 6.10
CA ASP A 161 -5.93 -9.70 5.38
C ASP A 161 -5.39 -10.95 6.09
N LEU A 162 -5.16 -10.87 7.40
CA LEU A 162 -4.73 -12.01 8.21
C LEU A 162 -5.71 -13.17 8.13
N SER A 163 -7.02 -12.89 8.21
CA SER A 163 -8.07 -13.92 8.09
C SER A 163 -8.03 -14.56 6.70
N ARG A 164 -7.94 -13.76 5.62
CA ARG A 164 -7.82 -14.25 4.25
C ARG A 164 -6.56 -15.09 4.03
N LEU A 165 -5.40 -14.64 4.53
CA LEU A 165 -4.13 -15.36 4.42
C LEU A 165 -4.10 -16.65 5.25
N ALA A 166 -4.95 -16.74 6.28
CA ALA A 166 -5.17 -17.94 7.06
C ALA A 166 -6.15 -18.92 6.41
N ASP A 167 -6.61 -18.68 5.17
CA ASP A 167 -7.64 -19.44 4.44
C ASP A 167 -9.01 -19.48 5.17
N LEU A 168 -9.33 -18.38 5.87
CA LEU A 168 -10.58 -18.18 6.58
C LEU A 168 -11.44 -17.12 5.88
N LYS A 169 -12.68 -16.94 6.33
CA LYS A 169 -13.54 -15.86 5.85
C LYS A 169 -12.83 -14.51 6.01
N PRO A 170 -12.84 -13.61 4.99
CA PRO A 170 -12.12 -12.34 5.04
C PRO A 170 -12.81 -11.34 5.98
N ALA A 171 -12.86 -11.69 7.25
CA ALA A 171 -13.45 -10.91 8.33
C ALA A 171 -12.67 -11.14 9.63
N GLY A 172 -12.39 -10.07 10.36
CA GLY A 172 -11.76 -10.10 11.67
C GLY A 172 -12.65 -9.57 12.77
N VAL A 173 -12.26 -9.82 14.01
CA VAL A 173 -12.79 -9.14 15.20
C VAL A 173 -11.61 -8.41 15.82
N ILE A 174 -11.76 -7.10 16.05
CA ILE A 174 -10.73 -6.27 16.67
C ILE A 174 -11.29 -5.52 17.87
N CYS A 175 -10.40 -5.21 18.81
CA CYS A 175 -10.71 -4.40 19.99
C CYS A 175 -9.42 -3.72 20.46
N GLU A 176 -9.41 -2.41 20.55
CA GLU A 176 -8.27 -1.62 21.01
C GLU A 176 -7.89 -1.99 22.44
N ILE A 177 -6.59 -1.92 22.77
CA ILE A 177 -6.07 -2.18 24.10
C ILE A 177 -5.81 -0.85 24.82
N MET A 178 -6.48 -0.66 25.96
CA MET A 178 -6.30 0.51 26.81
C MET A 178 -5.62 0.12 28.13
N ARG A 179 -4.89 1.06 28.69
CA ARG A 179 -4.33 1.00 30.05
C ARG A 179 -5.44 1.09 31.10
N ASP A 180 -5.07 0.79 32.35
CA ASP A 180 -5.99 0.89 33.50
C ASP A 180 -6.49 2.32 33.75
N ASP A 181 -5.71 3.34 33.37
CA ASP A 181 -6.07 4.75 33.48
C ASP A 181 -6.97 5.25 32.33
N GLY A 182 -7.31 4.38 31.35
CA GLY A 182 -8.14 4.69 30.20
C GLY A 182 -7.39 5.31 29.02
N THR A 183 -6.06 5.46 29.10
CA THR A 183 -5.24 5.88 27.96
C THR A 183 -4.91 4.68 27.07
N MET A 184 -4.50 4.94 25.81
CA MET A 184 -4.15 3.88 24.86
C MET A 184 -2.82 3.21 25.25
N ALA A 185 -2.79 1.87 25.20
CA ALA A 185 -1.57 1.11 25.36
C ALA A 185 -0.61 1.34 24.19
N ARG A 186 0.71 1.41 24.51
CA ARG A 186 1.79 1.56 23.54
C ARG A 186 2.69 0.32 23.58
N LEU A 187 3.65 0.21 22.67
CA LEU A 187 4.48 -1.00 22.54
C LEU A 187 4.92 -1.61 23.87
N ALA A 188 5.47 -0.80 24.79
CA ALA A 188 5.93 -1.31 26.11
C ALA A 188 4.77 -1.93 26.93
N ASP A 189 3.60 -1.31 26.92
CA ASP A 189 2.40 -1.84 27.60
C ASP A 189 1.89 -3.10 26.91
N LEU A 190 1.95 -3.13 25.57
CA LEU A 190 1.55 -4.29 24.76
C LEU A 190 2.49 -5.49 24.97
N GLU A 191 3.79 -5.25 25.19
CA GLU A 191 4.75 -6.30 25.56
C GLU A 191 4.41 -6.91 26.94
N GLU A 192 4.10 -6.07 27.94
CA GLU A 192 3.64 -6.55 29.25
C GLU A 192 2.32 -7.33 29.14
N PHE A 193 1.39 -6.83 28.34
CA PHE A 193 0.12 -7.50 28.06
C PHE A 193 0.33 -8.85 27.37
N SER A 194 1.22 -8.89 26.36
CA SER A 194 1.62 -10.10 25.63
C SER A 194 2.15 -11.18 26.58
N VAL A 195 3.09 -10.82 27.46
CA VAL A 195 3.65 -11.75 28.46
C VAL A 195 2.59 -12.24 29.43
N LYS A 196 1.79 -11.33 29.98
CA LYS A 196 0.76 -11.62 30.96
C LYS A 196 -0.31 -12.59 30.45
N HIS A 197 -0.69 -12.45 29.20
CA HIS A 197 -1.81 -13.20 28.61
C HIS A 197 -1.38 -14.28 27.61
N GLY A 198 -0.07 -14.38 27.28
CA GLY A 198 0.45 -15.34 26.31
C GLY A 198 -0.02 -15.06 24.88
N ILE A 199 -0.25 -13.78 24.53
CA ILE A 199 -0.76 -13.36 23.22
C ILE A 199 0.39 -12.73 22.42
N LYS A 200 0.64 -13.18 21.19
CA LYS A 200 1.71 -12.70 20.33
C LYS A 200 1.39 -11.35 19.72
N ILE A 201 2.43 -10.55 19.45
CA ILE A 201 2.31 -9.25 18.78
C ILE A 201 2.73 -9.42 17.33
N ALA A 202 1.93 -8.90 16.38
CA ALA A 202 2.28 -8.77 14.97
C ALA A 202 2.14 -7.31 14.53
N THR A 203 2.89 -6.89 13.51
CA THR A 203 2.84 -5.52 13.00
C THR A 203 2.21 -5.44 11.62
N ILE A 204 1.49 -4.35 11.35
CA ILE A 204 1.00 -4.03 10.00
C ILE A 204 2.17 -3.91 9.01
N ALA A 205 3.33 -3.40 9.44
CA ALA A 205 4.51 -3.27 8.60
C ALA A 205 5.03 -4.63 8.11
N ASP A 206 5.14 -5.63 9.00
CA ASP A 206 5.56 -6.98 8.63
C ASP A 206 4.52 -7.66 7.72
N LEU A 207 3.22 -7.41 7.96
CA LEU A 207 2.14 -7.94 7.11
C LEU A 207 2.18 -7.33 5.69
N ILE A 208 2.46 -6.03 5.56
CA ILE A 208 2.68 -5.37 4.25
C ILE A 208 3.85 -6.04 3.51
N GLN A 209 4.99 -6.23 4.18
CA GLN A 209 6.16 -6.87 3.58
C GLN A 209 5.83 -8.30 3.13
N TYR A 210 5.12 -9.06 3.94
CA TYR A 210 4.67 -10.40 3.60
C TYR A 210 3.80 -10.40 2.35
N ARG A 211 2.76 -9.56 2.30
CA ARG A 211 1.83 -9.46 1.17
C ARG A 211 2.53 -9.04 -0.12
N LEU A 212 3.39 -8.01 -0.07
CA LEU A 212 4.16 -7.56 -1.24
C LEU A 212 5.03 -8.68 -1.83
N LYS A 213 5.52 -9.60 -0.99
CA LYS A 213 6.35 -10.73 -1.43
C LYS A 213 5.55 -11.92 -1.95
N HIS A 214 4.37 -12.19 -1.39
CA HIS A 214 3.64 -13.44 -1.61
C HIS A 214 2.38 -13.28 -2.46
N ASP A 215 1.72 -12.12 -2.45
CA ASP A 215 0.53 -11.88 -3.26
C ASP A 215 0.91 -11.55 -4.71
N SER A 216 0.13 -12.07 -5.67
CA SER A 216 0.17 -11.62 -7.06
C SER A 216 -0.79 -10.46 -7.22
N LEU A 217 -0.26 -9.24 -7.15
CA LEU A 217 -1.07 -8.02 -7.12
C LEU A 217 -1.23 -7.36 -8.48
N VAL A 218 -0.54 -7.85 -9.51
CA VAL A 218 -0.50 -7.24 -10.84
C VAL A 218 -1.07 -8.19 -11.89
N HIS A 219 -1.83 -7.64 -12.82
CA HIS A 219 -2.53 -8.38 -13.87
C HIS A 219 -2.24 -7.75 -15.22
N ARG A 220 -1.66 -8.53 -16.15
CA ARG A 220 -1.47 -8.08 -17.53
C ARG A 220 -2.82 -8.10 -18.24
N VAL A 221 -3.29 -6.93 -18.70
CA VAL A 221 -4.62 -6.76 -19.30
C VAL A 221 -4.57 -6.50 -20.80
N ALA A 222 -3.44 -6.02 -21.32
CA ALA A 222 -3.30 -5.79 -22.77
C ALA A 222 -1.85 -5.92 -23.23
N GLU A 223 -1.68 -6.22 -24.52
CA GLU A 223 -0.40 -6.26 -25.20
C GLU A 223 -0.55 -5.71 -26.61
N ALA A 224 0.38 -4.86 -27.06
CA ALA A 224 0.39 -4.32 -28.41
C ALA A 224 1.80 -3.98 -28.89
N ARG A 225 2.03 -4.08 -30.22
CA ARG A 225 3.23 -3.52 -30.84
C ARG A 225 3.16 -2.00 -30.84
N LEU A 226 4.19 -1.34 -30.34
CA LEU A 226 4.31 0.11 -30.23
C LEU A 226 5.55 0.61 -31.00
N PRO A 227 5.41 1.04 -32.27
CA PRO A 227 6.50 1.68 -32.98
C PRO A 227 6.75 3.08 -32.42
N THR A 228 7.99 3.36 -32.01
CA THR A 228 8.38 4.63 -31.39
C THR A 228 9.45 5.34 -32.21
N ARG A 229 9.49 6.68 -32.12
CA ARG A 229 10.52 7.48 -32.81
C ARG A 229 11.89 7.37 -32.13
N ALA A 230 11.94 7.19 -30.83
CA ALA A 230 13.16 7.19 -30.03
C ALA A 230 13.88 5.83 -29.96
N GLY A 231 13.16 4.73 -30.16
CA GLY A 231 13.77 3.40 -29.97
C GLY A 231 13.25 2.34 -30.95
N GLY A 232 12.51 2.74 -32.01
CA GLY A 232 11.89 1.79 -32.95
C GLY A 232 10.77 1.00 -32.27
N ASP A 233 10.64 -0.28 -32.63
CA ASP A 233 9.55 -1.12 -32.16
C ASP A 233 9.78 -1.65 -30.75
N PHE A 234 8.79 -1.48 -29.90
CA PHE A 234 8.63 -2.13 -28.60
C PHE A 234 7.34 -2.94 -28.58
N ILE A 235 7.25 -3.88 -27.65
CA ILE A 235 5.97 -4.47 -27.24
C ILE A 235 5.55 -3.74 -25.97
N ALA A 236 4.38 -3.12 -26.02
CA ALA A 236 3.78 -2.47 -24.86
C ALA A 236 2.86 -3.46 -24.15
N HIS A 237 3.06 -3.65 -22.86
CA HIS A 237 2.14 -4.39 -21.97
C HIS A 237 1.47 -3.40 -21.04
N VAL A 238 0.18 -3.60 -20.79
CA VAL A 238 -0.58 -2.81 -19.82
C VAL A 238 -0.91 -3.70 -18.63
N TYR A 239 -0.63 -3.19 -17.45
CA TYR A 239 -0.89 -3.85 -16.18
C TYR A 239 -1.84 -3.04 -15.32
N THR A 240 -2.82 -3.71 -14.71
CA THR A 240 -3.60 -3.21 -13.59
C THR A 240 -3.10 -3.81 -12.30
N SER A 241 -3.46 -3.24 -11.17
CA SER A 241 -3.14 -3.79 -9.85
C SER A 241 -4.37 -3.88 -8.95
N ASP A 242 -4.29 -4.74 -7.92
CA ASP A 242 -5.34 -4.86 -6.91
C ASP A 242 -5.28 -3.72 -5.85
N VAL A 243 -4.23 -2.89 -5.92
CA VAL A 243 -3.94 -1.87 -4.89
C VAL A 243 -4.16 -0.44 -5.34
N ASP A 244 -4.26 -0.20 -6.64
CA ASP A 244 -4.61 1.10 -7.22
C ASP A 244 -5.50 0.93 -8.47
N GLU A 245 -6.11 2.03 -8.93
CA GLU A 245 -6.96 2.04 -10.13
C GLU A 245 -6.16 2.42 -11.39
N GLU A 246 -4.83 2.55 -11.28
CA GLU A 246 -4.00 3.01 -12.38
C GLU A 246 -3.57 1.85 -13.29
N GLU A 247 -3.49 2.15 -14.58
CA GLU A 247 -2.91 1.24 -15.58
C GLU A 247 -1.44 1.55 -15.78
N HIS A 248 -0.54 0.64 -15.38
CA HIS A 248 0.90 0.79 -15.59
C HIS A 248 1.29 0.27 -16.97
N ILE A 249 2.26 0.93 -17.59
CA ILE A 249 2.72 0.60 -18.95
C ILE A 249 4.15 0.07 -18.90
N VAL A 250 4.39 -1.05 -19.56
CA VAL A 250 5.73 -1.60 -19.73
C VAL A 250 6.07 -1.72 -21.20
N LEU A 251 7.19 -1.12 -21.58
CA LEU A 251 7.72 -1.28 -22.93
C LEU A 251 8.87 -2.29 -22.92
N VAL A 252 8.73 -3.35 -23.67
CA VAL A 252 9.71 -4.44 -23.78
C VAL A 252 10.31 -4.45 -25.17
N LYS A 253 11.64 -4.53 -25.25
CA LYS A 253 12.37 -4.73 -26.48
C LYS A 253 13.21 -6.01 -26.40
N GLY A 254 13.16 -6.81 -27.46
CA GLY A 254 13.85 -8.10 -27.49
C GLY A 254 13.24 -9.15 -26.57
N GLU A 255 13.84 -10.31 -26.52
CA GLU A 255 13.45 -11.40 -25.64
C GLU A 255 14.14 -11.24 -24.27
N ILE A 256 13.37 -11.33 -23.19
CA ILE A 256 13.87 -11.19 -21.83
C ILE A 256 14.08 -12.59 -21.24
N SER A 257 15.33 -12.86 -20.88
CA SER A 257 15.70 -14.11 -20.21
C SER A 257 16.01 -13.87 -18.74
N PRO A 258 15.56 -14.73 -17.82
CA PRO A 258 15.86 -14.61 -16.40
C PRO A 258 17.34 -14.76 -16.05
N ASP A 259 18.12 -15.43 -16.92
CA ASP A 259 19.53 -15.72 -16.66
C ASP A 259 20.47 -14.57 -17.04
N GLU A 260 20.01 -13.64 -17.90
CA GLU A 260 20.83 -12.56 -18.44
C GLU A 260 20.47 -11.20 -17.82
N PRO A 261 21.48 -10.35 -17.50
CA PRO A 261 21.22 -8.98 -17.12
C PRO A 261 20.60 -8.17 -18.26
N VAL A 262 19.56 -7.40 -17.97
CA VAL A 262 18.84 -6.59 -18.95
C VAL A 262 18.78 -5.13 -18.51
N LEU A 263 18.86 -4.19 -19.47
CA LEU A 263 18.66 -2.77 -19.19
C LEU A 263 17.21 -2.52 -18.74
N VAL A 264 17.04 -1.88 -17.57
CA VAL A 264 15.75 -1.53 -17.01
C VAL A 264 15.71 -0.06 -16.66
N ARG A 265 14.68 0.65 -17.12
CA ARG A 265 14.31 1.98 -16.65
C ARG A 265 13.01 1.90 -15.87
N ALA A 266 13.03 2.14 -14.57
CA ALA A 266 11.85 2.46 -13.80
C ALA A 266 11.59 3.98 -13.86
N HIS A 267 10.43 4.37 -14.38
CA HIS A 267 10.05 5.76 -14.62
C HIS A 267 8.70 6.03 -13.96
N ALA A 268 8.69 6.90 -12.96
CA ALA A 268 7.44 7.37 -12.39
C ALA A 268 6.86 8.48 -13.28
N GLU A 269 5.57 8.37 -13.61
CA GLU A 269 4.86 9.36 -14.43
C GLU A 269 5.03 10.78 -13.87
N TYR A 270 5.41 11.68 -14.77
CA TYR A 270 5.37 13.12 -14.52
C TYR A 270 4.85 13.85 -15.76
N LEU A 271 3.54 13.88 -15.90
CA LEU A 271 2.85 14.40 -17.09
C LEU A 271 3.40 15.74 -17.62
N PRO A 272 3.67 16.79 -16.77
CA PRO A 272 4.23 18.04 -17.29
C PRO A 272 5.60 17.89 -17.93
N GLY A 273 6.46 17.05 -17.36
CA GLY A 273 7.81 16.80 -17.89
C GLY A 273 7.79 15.86 -19.07
N ASP A 274 7.04 14.75 -18.98
CA ASP A 274 7.08 13.67 -19.95
C ASP A 274 6.37 14.04 -21.26
N VAL A 275 5.20 14.74 -21.17
CA VAL A 275 4.37 15.08 -22.32
C VAL A 275 4.59 16.50 -22.79
N PHE A 276 4.65 17.47 -21.86
CA PHE A 276 4.72 18.90 -22.20
C PHE A 276 6.13 19.46 -22.19
N SER A 277 7.15 18.62 -21.96
CA SER A 277 8.59 19.04 -21.94
C SER A 277 8.82 20.26 -21.04
N TYR A 278 8.27 20.19 -19.80
CA TYR A 278 8.38 21.27 -18.83
C TYR A 278 9.84 21.70 -18.63
N ALA A 279 10.13 22.98 -18.85
CA ALA A 279 11.51 23.49 -18.96
C ALA A 279 12.38 23.32 -17.69
N GLN A 280 11.77 23.07 -16.53
CA GLN A 280 12.51 22.81 -15.28
C GLN A 280 12.60 21.30 -14.96
N SER A 281 12.23 20.43 -15.90
CA SER A 281 12.28 18.97 -15.75
C SER A 281 12.94 18.37 -16.98
N ASN A 282 13.76 17.35 -16.77
CA ASN A 282 14.42 16.59 -17.83
C ASN A 282 13.82 15.18 -18.01
N THR A 283 12.64 14.91 -17.45
CA THR A 283 12.07 13.54 -17.42
C THR A 283 11.80 13.00 -18.81
N SER A 284 11.27 13.82 -19.75
CA SER A 284 11.07 13.40 -21.14
C SER A 284 12.40 13.07 -21.85
N ALA A 285 13.45 13.84 -21.60
CA ALA A 285 14.77 13.60 -22.16
C ALA A 285 15.38 12.29 -21.63
N LEU A 286 15.27 12.05 -20.31
CA LEU A 286 15.74 10.82 -19.67
C LEU A 286 14.98 9.59 -20.15
N LEU A 287 13.65 9.71 -20.34
CA LEU A 287 12.82 8.63 -20.89
C LEU A 287 13.25 8.29 -22.31
N ARG A 288 13.39 9.31 -23.18
CA ARG A 288 13.85 9.14 -24.56
C ARG A 288 15.21 8.51 -24.63
N GLN A 289 16.20 9.00 -23.87
CA GLN A 289 17.54 8.43 -23.81
C GLN A 289 17.53 6.97 -23.35
N SER A 290 16.69 6.64 -22.39
CA SER A 290 16.53 5.24 -21.96
C SER A 290 16.01 4.36 -23.09
N MET A 291 15.05 4.84 -23.89
CA MET A 291 14.56 4.13 -25.08
C MET A 291 15.65 3.93 -26.12
N GLU A 292 16.47 4.96 -26.38
CA GLU A 292 17.58 4.91 -27.33
C GLU A 292 18.68 3.92 -26.89
N LEU A 293 19.06 3.91 -25.61
CA LEU A 293 20.02 2.97 -25.05
C LEU A 293 19.54 1.52 -25.15
N ILE A 294 18.28 1.27 -24.78
CA ILE A 294 17.65 -0.05 -24.90
C ILE A 294 17.57 -0.49 -26.37
N ALA A 295 17.27 0.44 -27.28
CA ALA A 295 17.24 0.16 -28.71
C ALA A 295 18.64 -0.20 -29.28
N ALA A 296 19.66 0.51 -28.84
CA ALA A 296 21.05 0.23 -29.25
C ALA A 296 21.55 -1.13 -28.75
N GLU A 297 21.13 -1.54 -27.53
CA GLU A 297 21.45 -2.85 -26.98
C GLU A 297 20.59 -3.98 -27.58
N GLY A 298 19.44 -3.64 -28.17
CA GLY A 298 18.51 -4.59 -28.80
C GLY A 298 17.56 -5.28 -27.82
N LYS A 299 17.78 -5.15 -26.51
CA LYS A 299 16.90 -5.69 -25.46
C LYS A 299 16.85 -4.80 -24.23
N GLY A 300 15.69 -4.76 -23.57
CA GLY A 300 15.50 -4.01 -22.32
C GLY A 300 14.05 -3.73 -22.03
N VAL A 301 13.83 -3.12 -20.87
CA VAL A 301 12.50 -2.86 -20.31
C VAL A 301 12.41 -1.42 -19.83
N ILE A 302 11.32 -0.73 -20.20
CA ILE A 302 10.91 0.52 -19.58
C ILE A 302 9.65 0.24 -18.79
N LEU A 303 9.70 0.36 -17.49
CA LEU A 303 8.56 0.31 -16.59
C LEU A 303 8.09 1.74 -16.33
N TYR A 304 6.93 2.11 -16.90
CA TYR A 304 6.29 3.40 -16.72
C TYR A 304 5.17 3.28 -15.70
N LEU A 305 5.46 3.71 -14.47
CA LEU A 305 4.51 3.64 -13.35
C LEU A 305 3.64 4.90 -13.35
N ARG A 306 2.35 4.72 -13.57
CA ARG A 306 1.38 5.80 -13.43
C ARG A 306 1.15 6.08 -11.94
N GLN A 307 0.86 7.34 -11.63
CA GLN A 307 0.67 7.78 -10.25
C GLN A 307 -0.69 8.45 -10.10
N GLU A 308 -1.48 7.97 -9.17
CA GLU A 308 -2.79 8.51 -8.84
C GLU A 308 -2.72 10.01 -8.51
N GLY A 309 -3.56 10.81 -9.14
CA GLY A 309 -3.77 12.23 -8.83
C GLY A 309 -2.68 13.20 -9.31
N GLN A 310 -1.62 12.76 -9.97
CA GLN A 310 -0.54 13.65 -10.45
C GLN A 310 -1.01 14.63 -11.54
N GLY A 311 -2.01 14.27 -12.35
CA GLY A 311 -2.54 15.14 -13.40
C GLY A 311 -3.09 16.47 -12.88
N SER A 312 -3.79 16.47 -11.74
CA SER A 312 -4.38 17.69 -11.16
C SER A 312 -3.45 18.39 -10.15
N TYR A 313 -2.64 17.65 -9.41
CA TYR A 313 -1.69 18.21 -8.44
C TYR A 313 -0.47 18.86 -9.09
N ALA A 314 -0.03 18.38 -10.24
CA ALA A 314 1.08 18.99 -10.98
C ALA A 314 0.82 20.47 -11.33
N PHE A 315 -0.44 20.87 -11.46
CA PHE A 315 -0.85 22.25 -11.80
C PHE A 315 -1.37 23.09 -10.62
N ARG A 316 -1.58 22.50 -9.44
CA ARG A 316 -2.10 23.21 -8.25
C ARG A 316 -1.05 24.08 -7.53
N GLY A 317 0.23 23.97 -7.87
CA GLY A 317 1.34 24.68 -7.21
C GLY A 317 1.50 26.17 -7.56
N ASN A 318 0.72 26.75 -8.49
CA ASN A 318 0.93 28.10 -9.01
C ASN A 318 0.08 29.22 -8.39
N GLY A 319 -0.52 29.02 -7.21
CA GLY A 319 -1.28 30.04 -6.50
C GLY A 319 -0.55 30.65 -5.31
N ARG A 320 0.37 31.61 -5.54
CA ARG A 320 1.11 32.52 -4.64
C ARG A 320 2.56 32.14 -4.33
N ALA A 321 3.43 32.97 -4.88
CA ALA A 321 4.80 33.29 -4.46
C ALA A 321 5.60 32.23 -3.67
N GLY A 322 6.56 31.56 -4.33
CA GLY A 322 7.80 31.19 -3.65
C GLY A 322 7.90 29.78 -3.09
N LYS A 323 7.02 28.82 -3.39
CA LYS A 323 7.24 27.42 -2.99
C LYS A 323 7.84 26.62 -4.14
N ARG A 324 9.06 26.13 -3.94
CA ARG A 324 9.80 25.20 -4.82
C ARG A 324 8.94 23.99 -5.16
N TYR A 325 8.94 23.61 -6.43
CA TYR A 325 8.31 22.37 -6.89
C TYR A 325 8.98 21.13 -6.26
N PRO A 326 8.22 20.05 -5.98
CA PRO A 326 8.74 18.87 -5.28
C PRO A 326 9.85 18.13 -6.02
N HIS A 327 10.19 18.51 -7.25
CA HIS A 327 11.11 17.78 -8.11
C HIS A 327 12.58 17.94 -7.74
N GLU A 328 13.00 19.06 -7.11
CA GLU A 328 14.40 19.28 -6.77
C GLU A 328 14.79 18.80 -5.37
N SER A 329 13.86 18.35 -4.58
CA SER A 329 14.13 17.83 -3.23
C SER A 329 13.03 16.87 -2.76
N ARG A 330 12.84 15.74 -3.44
CA ARG A 330 12.42 14.57 -2.69
C ARG A 330 13.65 14.09 -1.87
N ARG A 331 14.02 14.86 -0.85
CA ARG A 331 14.44 14.22 0.39
C ARG A 331 13.28 13.28 0.74
N PRO A 332 13.56 12.02 1.09
CA PRO A 332 12.51 11.14 1.54
C PRO A 332 11.68 11.96 2.53
N SER A 333 10.40 12.16 2.22
CA SER A 333 9.49 12.71 3.18
C SER A 333 9.50 11.68 4.29
N THR A 334 9.91 12.09 5.48
CA THR A 334 9.91 11.22 6.66
C THR A 334 8.49 11.02 7.18
N SER A 335 7.47 11.47 6.43
CA SER A 335 6.08 11.17 6.78
C SER A 335 5.74 9.73 6.38
N PRO A 336 5.13 8.93 7.25
CA PRO A 336 4.81 7.53 7.07
C PRO A 336 4.04 7.23 5.81
N GLY A 337 3.06 8.05 5.48
CA GLY A 337 2.27 7.90 4.26
C GLY A 337 3.06 8.01 2.96
N SER A 338 4.26 8.63 2.97
CA SER A 338 5.14 8.67 1.79
C SER A 338 6.05 7.45 1.70
N GLN A 339 6.49 6.89 2.82
CA GLN A 339 7.29 5.66 2.85
C GLN A 339 6.45 4.47 2.36
N ILE A 340 5.20 4.37 2.79
CA ILE A 340 4.29 3.29 2.37
C ILE A 340 3.97 3.39 0.88
N ARG A 341 3.75 4.60 0.33
CA ARG A 341 3.59 4.79 -1.11
C ARG A 341 4.84 4.36 -1.88
N ASP A 342 6.02 4.75 -1.41
CA ASP A 342 7.28 4.34 -2.02
C ASP A 342 7.42 2.80 -1.99
N PHE A 343 7.13 2.14 -0.88
CA PHE A 343 7.15 0.67 -0.78
C PHE A 343 6.12 -0.01 -1.69
N ARG A 344 4.90 0.51 -1.77
CA ARG A 344 3.84 0.00 -2.64
C ARG A 344 4.23 0.12 -4.12
N ASP A 345 4.66 1.30 -4.54
CA ASP A 345 5.07 1.56 -5.93
C ASP A 345 6.27 0.68 -6.32
N TYR A 346 7.22 0.45 -5.39
CA TYR A 346 8.32 -0.49 -5.62
C TYR A 346 7.85 -1.94 -5.68
N GLY A 347 6.89 -2.34 -4.86
CA GLY A 347 6.33 -3.69 -4.85
C GLY A 347 5.59 -4.03 -6.14
N ILE A 348 4.73 -3.13 -6.62
CA ILE A 348 4.03 -3.25 -7.91
C ILE A 348 5.04 -3.32 -9.05
N GLY A 349 6.00 -2.38 -9.08
CA GLY A 349 7.03 -2.36 -10.10
C GLY A 349 7.89 -3.63 -10.13
N ALA A 350 8.23 -4.17 -8.95
CA ALA A 350 8.99 -5.40 -8.84
C ALA A 350 8.20 -6.62 -9.35
N GLN A 351 6.92 -6.72 -9.01
CA GLN A 351 6.05 -7.80 -9.50
C GLN A 351 5.85 -7.74 -11.01
N ILE A 352 5.68 -6.55 -11.58
CA ILE A 352 5.59 -6.36 -13.03
C ILE A 352 6.89 -6.82 -13.71
N LEU A 353 8.07 -6.39 -13.22
CA LEU A 353 9.35 -6.81 -13.77
C LEU A 353 9.55 -8.33 -13.71
N ARG A 354 9.12 -8.94 -12.61
CA ARG A 354 9.15 -10.39 -12.44
C ARG A 354 8.26 -11.11 -13.44
N ASP A 355 7.04 -10.61 -13.68
CA ASP A 355 6.10 -11.17 -14.66
C ASP A 355 6.63 -11.06 -16.10
N ILE A 356 7.33 -9.98 -16.43
CA ILE A 356 8.03 -9.81 -17.72
C ILE A 356 9.22 -10.79 -17.88
N GLY A 357 9.68 -11.44 -16.81
CA GLY A 357 10.80 -12.38 -16.84
C GLY A 357 12.14 -11.78 -16.40
N VAL A 358 12.18 -10.51 -15.98
CA VAL A 358 13.40 -9.89 -15.45
C VAL A 358 13.77 -10.56 -14.12
N ARG A 359 15.07 -10.88 -13.96
CA ARG A 359 15.65 -11.32 -12.67
C ARG A 359 16.91 -10.54 -12.35
N LYS A 360 17.76 -10.30 -13.34
CA LYS A 360 18.97 -9.49 -13.20
C LYS A 360 18.82 -8.23 -14.02
N MET A 361 19.06 -7.06 -13.41
CA MET A 361 18.88 -5.79 -14.10
C MET A 361 20.11 -4.90 -14.04
N ARG A 362 20.38 -4.22 -15.15
CA ARG A 362 21.26 -3.06 -15.26
C ARG A 362 20.36 -1.83 -15.22
N LEU A 363 20.27 -1.18 -14.05
CA LEU A 363 19.31 -0.13 -13.79
C LEU A 363 19.76 1.22 -14.36
N LEU A 364 18.99 1.78 -15.31
CA LEU A 364 19.18 3.12 -15.87
C LEU A 364 18.78 4.18 -14.85
N THR A 365 19.74 4.76 -14.13
CA THR A 365 19.48 5.75 -13.07
C THR A 365 20.67 6.68 -12.82
N ASN A 366 20.39 7.95 -12.53
CA ASN A 366 21.37 8.91 -12.04
C ASN A 366 21.44 8.97 -10.50
N TYR A 367 20.50 8.26 -9.82
CA TYR A 367 20.38 8.27 -8.37
C TYR A 367 20.36 6.83 -7.85
N PRO A 368 21.54 6.17 -7.75
CA PRO A 368 21.60 4.81 -7.24
C PRO A 368 21.19 4.82 -5.76
N ARG A 369 19.96 4.39 -5.48
CA ARG A 369 19.47 4.13 -4.12
C ARG A 369 19.58 2.64 -3.84
N ARG A 370 19.93 2.27 -2.60
CA ARG A 370 19.75 0.89 -2.16
C ARG A 370 18.25 0.60 -2.08
N LEU A 371 17.76 -0.18 -3.01
CA LEU A 371 16.41 -0.73 -2.97
C LEU A 371 16.47 -1.99 -2.10
N VAL A 372 16.19 -1.86 -0.82
CA VAL A 372 16.38 -2.90 0.21
C VAL A 372 15.48 -4.12 0.00
N SER A 373 14.37 -3.95 -0.73
CA SER A 373 13.31 -4.98 -0.84
C SER A 373 13.40 -5.89 -2.08
N LEU A 374 14.25 -5.59 -3.05
CA LEU A 374 14.32 -6.31 -4.34
C LEU A 374 14.68 -7.80 -4.22
N PRO A 375 15.59 -8.23 -3.33
CA PRO A 375 15.86 -9.67 -3.16
C PRO A 375 14.64 -10.50 -2.77
N GLY A 376 13.66 -9.87 -2.10
CA GLY A 376 12.38 -10.51 -1.75
C GLY A 376 11.50 -10.87 -2.95
N TYR A 377 11.78 -10.28 -4.14
CA TYR A 377 11.08 -10.52 -5.39
C TYR A 377 11.91 -11.32 -6.41
N ASP A 378 13.00 -11.93 -6.01
CA ASP A 378 13.97 -12.58 -6.91
C ASP A 378 14.53 -11.62 -7.98
N LEU A 379 14.71 -10.34 -7.63
CA LEU A 379 15.29 -9.32 -8.48
C LEU A 379 16.64 -8.87 -7.94
N GLU A 380 17.64 -8.75 -8.84
CA GLU A 380 18.99 -8.30 -8.52
C GLU A 380 19.38 -7.11 -9.40
N ILE A 381 19.89 -6.03 -8.81
CA ILE A 381 20.56 -4.96 -9.55
C ILE A 381 22.04 -5.32 -9.62
N VAL A 382 22.49 -5.75 -10.80
CA VAL A 382 23.90 -6.10 -11.04
C VAL A 382 24.74 -4.88 -11.39
N GLU A 383 24.13 -3.82 -11.96
CA GLU A 383 24.79 -2.59 -12.37
C GLU A 383 23.83 -1.40 -12.33
N CYS A 384 24.33 -0.22 -11.97
CA CYS A 384 23.63 1.05 -12.19
C CYS A 384 24.30 1.77 -13.37
N VAL A 385 23.52 2.01 -14.43
CA VAL A 385 23.98 2.68 -15.65
C VAL A 385 23.50 4.13 -15.60
N PRO A 386 24.42 5.13 -15.57
CA PRO A 386 24.03 6.52 -15.52
C PRO A 386 23.45 6.98 -16.86
N LEU A 387 22.44 7.84 -16.81
CA LEU A 387 21.93 8.59 -17.94
C LEU A 387 22.66 9.92 -18.03
N ASN A 388 23.08 10.32 -19.23
CA ASN A 388 23.72 11.62 -19.40
C ASN A 388 22.75 12.73 -19.01
N ALA A 389 23.18 13.64 -18.13
CA ALA A 389 22.40 14.82 -17.80
C ALA A 389 22.32 15.70 -19.07
N VAL A 390 21.18 15.66 -19.74
CA VAL A 390 20.88 16.70 -20.73
C VAL A 390 20.58 17.95 -19.88
N GLU A 391 21.49 18.95 -19.92
CA GLU A 391 21.21 20.23 -19.27
C GLU A 391 19.88 20.75 -19.84
N ALA A 392 18.93 21.05 -18.94
CA ALA A 392 17.70 21.71 -19.33
C ALA A 392 18.10 23.00 -20.06
N GLU A 393 17.69 23.15 -21.32
CA GLU A 393 17.93 24.39 -22.07
C GLU A 393 17.44 25.57 -21.24
N LYS A 394 18.35 26.45 -20.85
CA LYS A 394 17.96 27.69 -20.16
C LYS A 394 17.02 28.45 -21.10
N PRO A 395 15.82 28.84 -20.65
CA PRO A 395 14.90 29.59 -21.49
C PRO A 395 15.65 30.83 -21.99
N SER A 396 15.74 30.96 -23.31
CA SER A 396 16.32 32.13 -23.96
C SER A 396 15.50 33.34 -23.51
N THR A 397 16.14 34.24 -22.79
CA THR A 397 15.56 35.51 -22.36
C THR A 397 15.02 36.24 -23.58
N PRO A 398 13.74 36.59 -23.69
CA PRO A 398 13.25 37.32 -24.85
C PRO A 398 13.94 38.68 -24.86
N THR A 399 14.71 38.91 -25.91
CA THR A 399 15.36 40.20 -26.19
C THR A 399 14.26 41.24 -26.33
N LYS A 400 14.23 42.22 -25.41
CA LYS A 400 13.37 43.39 -25.49
C LYS A 400 13.71 44.19 -26.78
N LYS A 401 13.04 43.88 -27.89
CA LYS A 401 12.98 44.77 -29.03
C LYS A 401 12.16 46.01 -28.60
N SER A 402 12.84 47.11 -28.56
CA SER A 402 12.31 48.46 -28.29
C SER A 402 11.16 48.75 -29.25
N LEU A 403 9.95 48.87 -28.72
CA LEU A 403 8.87 49.61 -29.35
C LEU A 403 9.14 51.09 -29.13
N ARG A 404 9.98 51.70 -30.02
CA ARG A 404 9.99 53.14 -30.19
C ARG A 404 8.90 53.55 -31.18
N SER A 405 7.98 54.29 -30.63
CA SER A 405 7.13 55.34 -31.20
C SER A 405 7.02 55.42 -32.73
N ARG A 406 5.81 55.34 -33.27
CA ARG A 406 5.34 56.16 -34.37
C ARG A 406 4.06 56.87 -33.91
N SER A 407 4.26 58.09 -33.48
CA SER A 407 3.22 59.16 -33.53
C SER A 407 3.36 59.87 -34.86
N ALA A 408 2.32 59.82 -35.66
CA ALA A 408 1.88 60.86 -36.61
C ALA A 408 0.44 60.52 -37.03
#